data_9b79c67e5aaca2249e4ec67200f4bf2f
#
_entry.id   9b79c67e5aaca2249e4ec67200f4bf2f
#
_cell.length_a   1.000
_cell.length_b   1.000
_cell.length_c   1.000
_cell.angle_alpha   90.00
_cell.angle_beta   90.00
_cell.angle_gamma   90.00
#
_symmetry.space_group_name_H-M   'P 1'
#
loop_
_entity.id
_entity.type
_entity.pdbx_description
1 polymer ?
#
loop_
_entity_poly.entity_id
_entity_poly.type
_entity_poly.pdbx_seq_one_letter_code
_entity_poly.pdbx_strand_id
1 'polypeptide(L)'
;LKRCKESVWKYKGMWEDFSATVGFWADMEHPYVTYDNNFIESEWWALKQIWEKGLLYKGFKIVPYCPRCGTPLSSHEVAQGYKDVKERSAIAKFKAKGEDAYILAWTTTPWTLPSNVALCVNANEDYVKVESKGDTYYLAQALCDTVLGEGEYTVLETYKGADLEGKEYEPLYQFVSPKEKCWYVVCDDYVTLTDGTGVVHIAPAFGEDDAKVGRKYGLPLVQLVDGKGQMTPETKWPGGFCKDADKEILKDLDERGLLFSAPKFEHSYPFCWRCDTPLIYYARESWYIKMTDVKGELIQNNNTVNWLPESIGKGRFGDWLENVQDWAVSRNRYWGTPLNIWECECGHRHAIGSI
;
A
#
# COMPACT_ATOMS: atom_id res chain seq x y z
N LEU A 1 17.20 -5.46 24.90
CA LEU A 1 17.69 -6.74 24.37
C LEU A 1 17.94 -7.75 25.50
N LYS A 2 18.70 -7.42 26.57
CA LYS A 2 18.99 -8.36 27.68
C LYS A 2 17.72 -8.94 28.29
N ARG A 3 16.73 -8.11 28.67
CA ARG A 3 15.43 -8.57 29.20
C ARG A 3 14.63 -9.42 28.20
N CYS A 4 14.73 -9.14 26.89
CA CYS A 4 14.09 -9.97 25.89
C CYS A 4 14.71 -11.37 25.84
N LYS A 5 16.04 -11.47 25.86
CA LYS A 5 16.74 -12.77 25.92
C LYS A 5 16.34 -13.56 27.17
N GLU A 6 16.38 -12.93 28.34
CA GLU A 6 15.98 -13.55 29.61
C GLU A 6 14.53 -14.05 29.57
N SER A 7 13.61 -13.28 28.97
CA SER A 7 12.20 -13.67 28.82
C SER A 7 12.02 -14.91 27.93
N VAL A 8 12.75 -14.99 26.81
CA VAL A 8 12.70 -16.17 25.92
C VAL A 8 13.08 -17.44 26.67
N TRP A 9 14.20 -17.41 27.38
CA TRP A 9 14.69 -18.57 28.14
C TRP A 9 13.76 -18.99 29.29
N LYS A 10 13.05 -18.04 29.88
CA LYS A 10 12.03 -18.37 30.91
C LYS A 10 10.95 -19.33 30.40
N TYR A 11 10.55 -19.18 29.13
CA TYR A 11 9.48 -20.01 28.55
C TYR A 11 9.99 -21.26 27.84
N LYS A 12 11.31 -21.40 27.60
CA LYS A 12 11.91 -22.57 26.94
C LYS A 12 11.53 -23.87 27.66
N GLY A 13 11.73 -23.94 28.97
CA GLY A 13 11.39 -25.13 29.77
C GLY A 13 9.91 -25.52 29.66
N MET A 14 9.01 -24.53 29.63
CA MET A 14 7.56 -24.81 29.45
C MET A 14 7.26 -25.43 28.07
N TRP A 15 7.98 -25.00 27.02
CA TRP A 15 7.85 -25.59 25.70
C TRP A 15 8.40 -27.01 25.64
N GLU A 16 9.51 -27.29 26.32
CA GLU A 16 10.12 -28.61 26.42
C GLU A 16 9.19 -29.59 27.13
N ASP A 17 8.63 -29.19 28.29
CA ASP A 17 7.65 -29.96 29.05
C ASP A 17 6.38 -30.24 28.24
N PHE A 18 5.88 -29.24 27.52
CA PHE A 18 4.73 -29.38 26.63
C PHE A 18 5.04 -30.36 25.50
N SER A 19 6.18 -30.22 24.85
CA SER A 19 6.61 -31.11 23.76
C SER A 19 6.73 -32.57 24.21
N ALA A 20 7.31 -32.80 25.39
CA ALA A 20 7.38 -34.12 26.00
C ALA A 20 5.97 -34.68 26.32
N THR A 21 5.06 -33.85 26.85
CA THR A 21 3.70 -34.24 27.18
C THR A 21 2.89 -34.70 25.96
N VAL A 22 3.02 -34.02 24.82
CA VAL A 22 2.33 -34.38 23.57
C VAL A 22 3.06 -35.46 22.77
N GLY A 23 4.19 -35.97 23.25
CA GLY A 23 4.99 -37.00 22.58
C GLY A 23 5.72 -36.51 21.35
N PHE A 24 6.04 -35.21 21.25
CA PHE A 24 6.84 -34.66 20.17
C PHE A 24 8.33 -34.91 20.43
N TRP A 25 8.99 -35.57 19.49
CA TRP A 25 10.40 -35.93 19.61
C TRP A 25 11.27 -34.99 18.75
N ALA A 26 12.10 -34.22 19.41
CA ALA A 26 13.11 -33.38 18.81
C ALA A 26 14.34 -33.28 19.72
N ASP A 27 15.47 -32.87 19.15
CA ASP A 27 16.68 -32.55 19.94
C ASP A 27 16.47 -31.22 20.68
N MET A 28 16.02 -31.30 21.92
CA MET A 28 15.79 -30.13 22.77
C MET A 28 17.04 -29.63 23.48
N GLU A 29 18.10 -30.42 23.48
CA GLU A 29 19.43 -30.05 24.06
C GLU A 29 20.16 -29.09 23.14
N HIS A 30 20.00 -29.24 21.82
CA HIS A 30 20.61 -28.39 20.80
C HIS A 30 19.54 -27.61 20.02
N PRO A 31 18.83 -26.68 20.65
CA PRO A 31 17.73 -25.97 20.01
C PRO A 31 18.24 -25.01 18.93
N TYR A 32 17.40 -24.79 17.94
CA TYR A 32 17.62 -23.82 16.89
C TYR A 32 17.39 -22.39 17.41
N VAL A 33 18.48 -21.63 17.63
CA VAL A 33 18.44 -20.30 18.26
C VAL A 33 18.80 -19.21 17.26
N THR A 34 17.82 -18.44 16.84
CA THR A 34 17.93 -17.47 15.73
C THR A 34 18.75 -16.20 16.08
N TYR A 35 19.15 -16.00 17.31
CA TYR A 35 20.06 -14.91 17.68
C TYR A 35 21.50 -15.35 17.97
N ASP A 36 21.81 -16.64 17.81
CA ASP A 36 23.17 -17.15 17.95
C ASP A 36 24.01 -16.80 16.72
N ASN A 37 25.30 -16.56 16.92
CA ASN A 37 26.21 -16.17 15.86
C ASN A 37 26.28 -17.22 14.74
N ASN A 38 26.24 -18.49 15.07
CA ASN A 38 26.25 -19.57 14.06
C ASN A 38 25.04 -19.49 13.13
N PHE A 39 23.85 -19.19 13.68
CA PHE A 39 22.66 -18.97 12.88
C PHE A 39 22.78 -17.72 12.01
N ILE A 40 23.17 -16.60 12.62
CA ILE A 40 23.35 -15.30 11.95
C ILE A 40 24.35 -15.43 10.79
N GLU A 41 25.48 -16.10 11.02
CA GLU A 41 26.50 -16.31 9.98
C GLU A 41 25.98 -17.16 8.81
N SER A 42 25.23 -18.20 9.10
CA SER A 42 24.59 -19.03 8.07
C SER A 42 23.57 -18.23 7.23
N GLU A 43 22.78 -17.38 7.87
CA GLU A 43 21.84 -16.49 7.18
C GLU A 43 22.59 -15.44 6.33
N TRP A 44 23.66 -14.86 6.86
CA TRP A 44 24.52 -13.92 6.14
C TRP A 44 25.17 -14.56 4.90
N TRP A 45 25.62 -15.82 5.03
CA TRP A 45 26.14 -16.56 3.90
C TRP A 45 25.08 -16.71 2.80
N ALA A 46 23.87 -17.10 3.16
CA ALA A 46 22.76 -17.25 2.21
C ALA A 46 22.40 -15.92 1.53
N LEU A 47 22.28 -14.85 2.30
CA LEU A 47 22.02 -13.50 1.76
C LEU A 47 23.14 -13.03 0.84
N LYS A 48 24.40 -13.35 1.14
CA LYS A 48 25.54 -13.03 0.26
C LYS A 48 25.44 -13.76 -1.06
N GLN A 49 25.06 -15.05 -1.07
CA GLN A 49 24.85 -15.81 -2.32
C GLN A 49 23.75 -15.17 -3.19
N ILE A 50 22.68 -14.68 -2.55
CA ILE A 50 21.59 -13.97 -3.23
C ILE A 50 22.08 -12.62 -3.78
N TRP A 51 22.90 -11.89 -3.00
CA TRP A 51 23.53 -10.65 -3.38
C TRP A 51 24.45 -10.82 -4.60
N GLU A 52 25.31 -11.82 -4.60
CA GLU A 52 26.24 -12.11 -5.71
C GLU A 52 25.53 -12.48 -7.02
N LYS A 53 24.31 -13.00 -6.92
CA LYS A 53 23.42 -13.23 -8.07
C LYS A 53 22.68 -11.95 -8.53
N GLY A 54 22.88 -10.81 -7.87
CA GLY A 54 22.18 -9.55 -8.19
C GLY A 54 20.70 -9.52 -7.82
N LEU A 55 20.24 -10.47 -7.01
CA LEU A 55 18.82 -10.62 -6.64
C LEU A 55 18.45 -9.84 -5.37
N LEU A 56 19.41 -9.35 -4.59
CA LEU A 56 19.15 -8.54 -3.39
C LEU A 56 19.32 -7.06 -3.71
N TYR A 57 18.26 -6.28 -3.53
CA TYR A 57 18.26 -4.86 -3.88
C TYR A 57 17.54 -4.01 -2.84
N LYS A 58 17.93 -2.74 -2.75
CA LYS A 58 17.26 -1.71 -1.97
C LYS A 58 16.24 -1.01 -2.85
N GLY A 59 14.98 -1.05 -2.47
CA GLY A 59 13.88 -0.52 -3.25
C GLY A 59 12.89 0.26 -2.41
N PHE A 60 12.08 1.06 -3.09
CA PHE A 60 11.01 1.86 -2.51
C PHE A 60 9.67 1.28 -2.96
N LYS A 61 8.90 0.77 -2.02
CA LYS A 61 7.57 0.18 -2.30
C LYS A 61 6.54 0.67 -1.30
N ILE A 62 5.31 0.65 -1.74
CA ILE A 62 4.17 0.82 -0.85
C ILE A 62 3.96 -0.49 -0.10
N VAL A 63 3.98 -0.41 1.21
CA VAL A 63 3.81 -1.58 2.09
C VAL A 63 2.76 -1.29 3.16
N PRO A 64 1.99 -2.31 3.58
CA PRO A 64 1.19 -2.20 4.79
C PRO A 64 2.09 -1.89 5.98
N TYR A 65 1.81 -0.82 6.68
CA TYR A 65 2.68 -0.27 7.70
C TYR A 65 1.91 0.03 8.98
N CYS A 66 2.45 -0.39 10.12
CA CYS A 66 1.93 -0.01 11.42
C CYS A 66 2.67 1.21 11.96
N PRO A 67 2.06 2.39 12.02
CA PRO A 67 2.72 3.62 12.46
C PRO A 67 3.10 3.57 13.95
N ARG A 68 2.32 2.89 14.79
CA ARG A 68 2.63 2.72 16.22
C ARG A 68 3.82 1.78 16.45
N CYS A 69 3.89 0.67 15.73
CA CYS A 69 5.01 -0.27 15.82
C CYS A 69 6.25 0.20 15.04
N GLY A 70 6.11 1.16 14.10
CA GLY A 70 7.17 1.67 13.25
C GLY A 70 7.71 0.62 12.26
N THR A 71 6.87 -0.34 11.83
CA THR A 71 7.34 -1.48 11.02
C THR A 71 6.37 -1.81 9.88
N PRO A 72 6.86 -2.17 8.70
CA PRO A 72 6.06 -2.79 7.66
C PRO A 72 5.60 -4.18 8.09
N LEU A 73 4.48 -4.63 7.53
CA LEU A 73 3.93 -5.96 7.74
C LEU A 73 3.91 -6.74 6.43
N SER A 74 4.11 -8.05 6.54
CA SER A 74 3.91 -8.97 5.40
C SER A 74 2.42 -9.22 5.18
N SER A 75 2.05 -9.72 4.00
CA SER A 75 0.67 -10.08 3.66
C SER A 75 0.04 -11.05 4.68
N HIS A 76 0.83 -12.02 5.18
CA HIS A 76 0.38 -12.96 6.21
C HIS A 76 0.07 -12.27 7.54
N GLU A 77 0.88 -11.29 7.96
CA GLU A 77 0.63 -10.51 9.18
C GLU A 77 -0.60 -9.61 9.04
N VAL A 78 -0.81 -9.03 7.87
CA VAL A 78 -1.99 -8.20 7.56
C VAL A 78 -3.27 -9.03 7.59
N ALA A 79 -3.25 -10.24 7.01
CA ALA A 79 -4.41 -11.12 6.94
C ALA A 79 -5.00 -11.49 8.33
N GLN A 80 -4.21 -11.41 9.39
CA GLN A 80 -4.64 -11.70 10.76
C GLN A 80 -5.41 -10.57 11.44
N GLY A 81 -5.41 -9.36 10.86
CA GLY A 81 -5.88 -8.15 11.53
C GLY A 81 -7.08 -7.47 10.89
N TYR A 82 -7.78 -8.10 9.96
CA TYR A 82 -8.95 -7.47 9.32
C TYR A 82 -10.14 -7.34 10.28
N LYS A 83 -10.79 -6.17 10.23
CA LYS A 83 -12.02 -5.86 10.98
C LYS A 83 -12.96 -5.07 10.10
N ASP A 84 -14.27 -5.29 10.27
CA ASP A 84 -15.28 -4.46 9.62
C ASP A 84 -15.38 -3.11 10.33
N VAL A 85 -15.26 -2.04 9.56
CA VAL A 85 -15.31 -0.66 10.05
C VAL A 85 -16.33 0.15 9.27
N LYS A 86 -16.93 1.13 9.95
CA LYS A 86 -17.80 2.14 9.35
C LYS A 86 -17.10 3.48 9.36
N GLU A 87 -16.64 3.93 8.21
CA GLU A 87 -15.94 5.19 8.02
C GLU A 87 -16.72 6.09 7.06
N ARG A 88 -16.36 7.38 7.00
CA ARG A 88 -16.87 8.27 5.98
C ARG A 88 -15.93 8.23 4.79
N SER A 89 -16.48 7.93 3.62
CA SER A 89 -15.79 8.19 2.36
C SER A 89 -16.02 9.65 1.94
N ALA A 90 -15.31 10.10 0.93
CA ALA A 90 -15.50 11.42 0.34
C ALA A 90 -15.70 11.33 -1.17
N ILE A 91 -16.68 12.06 -1.70
CA ILE A 91 -16.71 12.47 -3.10
C ILE A 91 -16.32 13.93 -3.12
N ALA A 92 -15.14 14.22 -3.65
CA ALA A 92 -14.58 15.56 -3.72
C ALA A 92 -14.73 16.18 -5.12
N LYS A 93 -14.92 17.50 -5.18
CA LYS A 93 -15.06 18.27 -6.41
C LYS A 93 -13.71 18.87 -6.81
N PHE A 94 -13.11 18.38 -7.87
CA PHE A 94 -11.88 18.92 -8.45
C PHE A 94 -12.22 19.84 -9.61
N LYS A 95 -11.94 21.14 -9.47
CA LYS A 95 -12.26 22.13 -10.50
C LYS A 95 -11.45 21.88 -11.76
N ALA A 96 -12.11 21.63 -12.87
CA ALA A 96 -11.45 21.49 -14.17
C ALA A 96 -10.89 22.85 -14.61
N LYS A 97 -9.64 22.86 -15.11
CA LYS A 97 -9.02 24.10 -15.60
C LYS A 97 -9.64 24.54 -16.91
N GLY A 98 -9.90 25.84 -17.04
CA GLY A 98 -10.38 26.47 -18.26
C GLY A 98 -11.90 26.35 -18.50
N GLU A 99 -12.64 25.75 -17.57
CA GLU A 99 -14.11 25.63 -17.67
C GLU A 99 -14.78 25.66 -16.29
N ASP A 100 -16.08 25.96 -16.30
CA ASP A 100 -16.88 25.97 -15.07
C ASP A 100 -17.51 24.59 -14.82
N ALA A 101 -16.66 23.61 -14.52
CA ALA A 101 -17.03 22.24 -14.25
C ALA A 101 -16.12 21.60 -13.21
N TYR A 102 -16.58 20.54 -12.56
CA TYR A 102 -15.83 19.79 -11.57
C TYR A 102 -15.72 18.31 -11.98
N ILE A 103 -14.58 17.70 -11.70
CA ILE A 103 -14.41 16.25 -11.80
C ILE A 103 -14.71 15.69 -10.40
N LEU A 104 -15.67 14.75 -10.32
CA LEU A 104 -16.04 14.10 -9.07
C LEU A 104 -15.16 12.88 -8.86
N ALA A 105 -14.33 12.88 -7.83
CA ALA A 105 -13.51 11.72 -7.46
C ALA A 105 -13.85 11.21 -6.06
N TRP A 106 -13.90 9.89 -5.93
CA TRP A 106 -14.24 9.20 -4.68
C TRP A 106 -13.01 8.62 -4.00
N THR A 107 -13.03 8.64 -2.66
CA THR A 107 -12.02 7.99 -1.82
C THR A 107 -12.61 7.47 -0.52
N THR A 108 -12.11 6.34 -0.03
CA THR A 108 -12.38 5.81 1.32
C THR A 108 -11.41 6.35 2.37
N THR A 109 -10.37 7.08 1.95
CA THR A 109 -9.30 7.59 2.80
C THR A 109 -9.09 9.08 2.59
N PRO A 110 -9.98 9.96 3.12
CA PRO A 110 -9.89 11.41 2.91
C PRO A 110 -8.53 12.01 3.30
N TRP A 111 -7.84 11.43 4.28
CA TRP A 111 -6.51 11.87 4.74
C TRP A 111 -5.41 11.80 3.65
N THR A 112 -5.65 11.08 2.55
CA THR A 112 -4.71 11.02 1.40
C THR A 112 -4.93 12.15 0.39
N LEU A 113 -6.09 12.84 0.41
CA LEU A 113 -6.41 13.94 -0.51
C LEU A 113 -5.38 15.10 -0.49
N PRO A 114 -4.77 15.48 0.65
CA PRO A 114 -3.69 16.45 0.66
C PRO A 114 -2.47 16.09 -0.19
N SER A 115 -2.26 14.79 -0.44
CA SER A 115 -1.16 14.24 -1.25
C SER A 115 -1.58 13.90 -2.68
N ASN A 116 -2.76 14.35 -3.13
CA ASN A 116 -3.24 14.13 -4.50
C ASN A 116 -2.31 14.74 -5.55
N VAL A 117 -2.01 13.97 -6.59
CA VAL A 117 -1.17 14.40 -7.72
C VAL A 117 -1.80 14.15 -9.09
N ALA A 118 -2.81 13.28 -9.18
CA ALA A 118 -3.56 13.01 -10.42
C ALA A 118 -4.96 12.49 -10.08
N LEU A 119 -5.83 12.45 -11.09
CA LEU A 119 -7.08 11.71 -11.09
C LEU A 119 -6.99 10.60 -12.14
N CYS A 120 -7.48 9.39 -11.82
CA CYS A 120 -7.41 8.24 -12.72
C CYS A 120 -8.81 7.82 -13.17
N VAL A 121 -8.94 7.54 -14.46
CA VAL A 121 -10.13 7.02 -15.11
C VAL A 121 -9.81 5.74 -15.87
N ASN A 122 -10.81 4.93 -16.21
CA ASN A 122 -10.61 3.78 -17.08
C ASN A 122 -10.76 4.22 -18.54
N ALA A 123 -9.74 4.03 -19.36
CA ALA A 123 -9.69 4.48 -20.75
C ALA A 123 -10.84 3.94 -21.62
N ASN A 124 -11.32 2.73 -21.31
CA ASN A 124 -12.32 1.99 -22.10
C ASN A 124 -13.76 2.28 -21.71
N GLU A 125 -13.99 2.88 -20.55
CA GLU A 125 -15.31 3.16 -20.02
C GLU A 125 -15.88 4.50 -20.49
N ASP A 126 -17.20 4.64 -20.39
CA ASP A 126 -17.91 5.85 -20.78
C ASP A 126 -18.04 6.83 -19.61
N TYR A 127 -17.65 8.06 -19.85
CA TYR A 127 -17.74 9.19 -18.93
C TYR A 127 -18.63 10.27 -19.53
N VAL A 128 -19.27 11.03 -18.67
CA VAL A 128 -20.20 12.09 -19.10
C VAL A 128 -19.89 13.40 -18.42
N LYS A 129 -20.16 14.49 -19.12
CA LYS A 129 -20.30 15.82 -18.57
C LYS A 129 -21.78 16.07 -18.36
N VAL A 130 -22.19 16.34 -17.13
CA VAL A 130 -23.59 16.50 -16.75
C VAL A 130 -23.82 17.81 -15.99
N GLU A 131 -24.98 18.39 -16.16
CA GLU A 131 -25.48 19.45 -15.30
C GLU A 131 -26.40 18.84 -14.23
N SER A 132 -26.18 19.18 -12.97
CA SER A 132 -27.02 18.80 -11.84
C SER A 132 -27.01 19.90 -10.78
N LYS A 133 -28.19 20.35 -10.37
CA LYS A 133 -28.40 21.38 -9.31
C LYS A 133 -27.62 22.67 -9.50
N GLY A 134 -27.38 23.05 -10.76
CA GLY A 134 -26.74 24.30 -11.16
C GLY A 134 -25.21 24.22 -11.28
N ASP A 135 -24.59 23.09 -10.98
CA ASP A 135 -23.16 22.81 -11.20
C ASP A 135 -22.99 21.80 -12.35
N THR A 136 -21.82 21.82 -12.98
CA THR A 136 -21.44 20.86 -14.03
C THR A 136 -20.40 19.89 -13.51
N TYR A 137 -20.59 18.59 -13.79
CA TYR A 137 -19.75 17.53 -13.27
C TYR A 137 -19.28 16.55 -14.36
N TYR A 138 -18.07 15.99 -14.14
CA TYR A 138 -17.55 14.84 -14.87
C TYR A 138 -17.53 13.62 -13.96
N LEU A 139 -18.11 12.50 -14.41
CA LEU A 139 -18.07 11.21 -13.73
C LEU A 139 -18.39 10.08 -14.71
N ALA A 140 -18.23 8.83 -14.30
CA ALA A 140 -18.58 7.69 -15.14
C ALA A 140 -20.09 7.64 -15.39
N GLN A 141 -20.50 7.40 -16.63
CA GLN A 141 -21.90 7.36 -17.04
C GLN A 141 -22.71 6.33 -16.25
N ALA A 142 -22.15 5.15 -16.02
CA ALA A 142 -22.81 4.06 -15.29
C ALA A 142 -23.12 4.38 -13.82
N LEU A 143 -22.48 5.42 -13.24
CA LEU A 143 -22.62 5.79 -11.82
C LEU A 143 -23.41 7.08 -11.61
N CYS A 144 -23.92 7.71 -12.67
CA CYS A 144 -24.68 8.96 -12.57
C CYS A 144 -25.88 8.85 -11.65
N ASP A 145 -26.74 7.84 -11.84
CA ASP A 145 -27.95 7.67 -11.03
C ASP A 145 -27.63 7.43 -9.55
N THR A 146 -26.56 6.68 -9.27
CA THR A 146 -26.13 6.38 -7.90
C THR A 146 -25.56 7.64 -7.20
N VAL A 147 -24.80 8.47 -7.93
CA VAL A 147 -24.08 9.61 -7.37
C VAL A 147 -24.97 10.86 -7.32
N LEU A 148 -25.71 11.13 -8.38
CA LEU A 148 -26.48 12.38 -8.56
C LEU A 148 -27.96 12.21 -8.22
N GLY A 149 -28.50 10.99 -8.30
CA GLY A 149 -29.92 10.67 -8.19
C GLY A 149 -30.57 10.48 -9.55
N GLU A 150 -31.45 9.48 -9.69
CA GLU A 150 -32.16 9.17 -10.92
C GLU A 150 -33.02 10.38 -11.38
N GLY A 151 -32.76 10.86 -12.59
CA GLY A 151 -33.48 12.02 -13.17
C GLY A 151 -33.04 13.41 -12.63
N GLU A 152 -32.09 13.50 -11.73
CA GLU A 152 -31.60 14.74 -11.12
C GLU A 152 -30.45 15.41 -11.91
N TYR A 153 -30.17 14.96 -13.14
CA TYR A 153 -29.13 15.50 -13.99
C TYR A 153 -29.51 15.49 -15.48
N THR A 154 -28.78 16.33 -16.23
CA THR A 154 -28.89 16.38 -17.70
C THR A 154 -27.51 16.10 -18.30
N VAL A 155 -27.43 15.08 -19.17
CA VAL A 155 -26.16 14.79 -19.88
C VAL A 155 -25.96 15.85 -20.96
N LEU A 156 -24.81 16.52 -20.90
CA LEU A 156 -24.38 17.54 -21.86
C LEU A 156 -23.50 16.92 -22.94
N GLU A 157 -22.54 16.11 -22.55
CA GLU A 157 -21.53 15.50 -23.45
C GLU A 157 -21.13 14.11 -22.91
N THR A 158 -20.71 13.22 -23.83
CA THR A 158 -20.23 11.87 -23.51
C THR A 158 -18.81 11.71 -24.07
N TYR A 159 -17.93 11.02 -23.32
CA TYR A 159 -16.53 10.78 -23.63
C TYR A 159 -16.15 9.34 -23.36
N LYS A 160 -15.15 8.82 -24.07
CA LYS A 160 -14.38 7.69 -23.55
C LYS A 160 -13.41 8.20 -22.48
N GLY A 161 -13.08 7.37 -21.49
CA GLY A 161 -12.08 7.76 -20.49
C GLY A 161 -10.75 8.22 -21.11
N ALA A 162 -10.35 7.59 -22.25
CA ALA A 162 -9.18 8.00 -23.02
C ALA A 162 -9.24 9.47 -23.50
N ASP A 163 -10.43 10.00 -23.78
CA ASP A 163 -10.60 11.39 -24.23
C ASP A 163 -10.38 12.41 -23.09
N LEU A 164 -10.47 11.94 -21.84
CA LEU A 164 -10.23 12.76 -20.65
C LEU A 164 -8.74 12.80 -20.24
N GLU A 165 -7.91 11.94 -20.82
CA GLU A 165 -6.49 11.87 -20.48
C GLU A 165 -5.80 13.23 -20.74
N GLY A 166 -5.01 13.69 -19.77
CA GLY A 166 -4.32 14.98 -19.85
C GLY A 166 -5.16 16.19 -19.44
N LYS A 167 -6.46 16.05 -19.19
CA LYS A 167 -7.33 17.14 -18.69
C LYS A 167 -6.82 17.63 -17.35
N GLU A 168 -6.46 18.91 -17.25
CA GLU A 168 -5.92 19.51 -16.04
C GLU A 168 -7.04 19.97 -15.09
N TYR A 169 -6.72 19.96 -13.79
CA TYR A 169 -7.61 20.43 -12.74
C TYR A 169 -6.84 21.23 -11.68
N GLU A 170 -7.56 22.00 -10.86
CA GLU A 170 -7.01 22.71 -9.72
C GLU A 170 -6.89 21.77 -8.52
N PRO A 171 -5.71 21.68 -7.84
CA PRO A 171 -5.56 20.81 -6.67
C PRO A 171 -6.45 21.24 -5.52
N LEU A 172 -7.00 20.28 -4.78
CA LEU A 172 -7.73 20.55 -3.54
C LEU A 172 -6.82 21.23 -2.49
N TYR A 173 -5.54 20.81 -2.48
CA TYR A 173 -4.51 21.31 -1.58
C TYR A 173 -3.18 21.46 -2.32
N GLN A 174 -2.44 22.50 -2.02
CA GLN A 174 -1.11 22.75 -2.55
C GLN A 174 -0.14 23.09 -1.41
N PHE A 175 0.11 22.10 -0.55
CA PHE A 175 1.03 22.25 0.58
C PHE A 175 2.50 22.14 0.17
N VAL A 176 2.77 21.52 -0.96
CA VAL A 176 4.10 21.39 -1.57
C VAL A 176 4.03 21.74 -3.05
N SER A 177 5.18 22.04 -3.64
CA SER A 177 5.32 22.35 -5.07
C SER A 177 6.21 21.31 -5.75
N PRO A 178 5.63 20.21 -6.25
CA PRO A 178 6.38 19.20 -7.01
C PRO A 178 7.04 19.81 -8.27
N LYS A 179 8.16 19.23 -8.68
CA LYS A 179 8.86 19.64 -9.92
C LYS A 179 8.28 18.92 -11.14
N GLU A 180 7.78 17.71 -10.94
CA GLU A 180 7.18 16.88 -11.96
C GLU A 180 5.77 17.39 -12.29
N LYS A 181 5.31 17.14 -13.54
CA LYS A 181 3.93 17.46 -13.94
C LYS A 181 2.94 16.68 -13.10
N CYS A 182 1.94 17.36 -12.55
CA CYS A 182 0.89 16.79 -11.74
C CYS A 182 -0.44 17.54 -11.95
N TRP A 183 -1.52 17.05 -11.30
CA TRP A 183 -2.88 17.59 -11.32
C TRP A 183 -3.54 17.57 -12.69
N TYR A 184 -3.50 16.39 -13.31
CA TYR A 184 -4.20 16.08 -14.55
C TYR A 184 -4.77 14.67 -14.52
N VAL A 185 -5.70 14.37 -15.43
CA VAL A 185 -6.33 13.06 -15.55
C VAL A 185 -5.39 12.09 -16.26
N VAL A 186 -5.26 10.89 -15.72
CA VAL A 186 -4.50 9.75 -16.28
C VAL A 186 -5.42 8.54 -16.44
N CYS A 187 -4.96 7.52 -17.17
CA CYS A 187 -5.74 6.31 -17.45
C CYS A 187 -5.08 5.04 -16.93
N ASP A 188 -5.87 4.19 -16.28
CA ASP A 188 -5.46 2.84 -15.92
C ASP A 188 -6.67 1.89 -15.78
N ASP A 189 -6.48 0.60 -16.10
CA ASP A 189 -7.54 -0.40 -16.14
C ASP A 189 -8.02 -0.87 -14.75
N TYR A 190 -7.28 -0.54 -13.67
CA TYR A 190 -7.69 -0.91 -12.31
C TYR A 190 -8.91 -0.13 -11.81
N VAL A 191 -9.25 1.00 -12.47
CA VAL A 191 -10.45 1.78 -12.11
C VAL A 191 -11.69 1.01 -12.52
N THR A 192 -12.53 0.67 -11.53
CA THR A 192 -13.78 -0.06 -11.71
C THR A 192 -14.98 0.87 -11.62
N LEU A 193 -16.13 0.41 -12.12
CA LEU A 193 -17.41 1.12 -12.05
C LEU A 193 -18.39 0.48 -11.06
N THR A 194 -17.90 -0.30 -10.10
CA THR A 194 -18.73 -0.95 -9.09
C THR A 194 -19.17 0.00 -7.98
N ASP A 195 -18.31 0.98 -7.65
CA ASP A 195 -18.52 1.92 -6.55
C ASP A 195 -17.94 3.30 -6.89
N GLY A 196 -18.34 4.30 -6.11
CA GLY A 196 -17.80 5.65 -6.19
C GLY A 196 -18.31 6.45 -7.39
N THR A 197 -17.41 7.08 -8.12
CA THR A 197 -17.73 7.97 -9.27
C THR A 197 -17.11 7.49 -10.58
N GLY A 198 -16.36 6.37 -10.57
CA GLY A 198 -15.54 5.93 -11.69
C GLY A 198 -14.28 6.79 -11.92
N VAL A 199 -14.02 7.73 -11.00
CA VAL A 199 -12.79 8.53 -10.97
C VAL A 199 -12.12 8.35 -9.61
N VAL A 200 -10.88 7.90 -9.63
CA VAL A 200 -10.05 7.66 -8.43
C VAL A 200 -8.99 8.75 -8.31
N HIS A 201 -8.81 9.29 -7.10
CA HIS A 201 -7.69 10.19 -6.87
C HIS A 201 -6.39 9.40 -6.66
N ILE A 202 -5.28 9.90 -7.16
CA ILE A 202 -3.97 9.26 -7.11
C ILE A 202 -3.07 9.96 -6.09
N ALA A 203 -2.62 9.17 -5.10
CA ALA A 203 -1.61 9.55 -4.11
C ALA A 203 -0.52 8.46 -4.02
N PRO A 204 0.52 8.50 -4.87
CA PRO A 204 1.49 7.40 -5.04
C PRO A 204 2.23 6.98 -3.76
N ALA A 205 2.22 7.81 -2.72
CA ALA A 205 2.84 7.50 -1.43
C ALA A 205 2.00 6.55 -0.56
N PHE A 206 0.71 6.34 -0.88
CA PHE A 206 -0.27 5.69 0.01
C PHE A 206 -1.11 4.59 -0.66
N GLY A 207 -0.89 4.29 -1.92
CA GLY A 207 -1.57 3.22 -2.66
C GLY A 207 -0.61 2.46 -3.57
N GLU A 208 -0.73 1.12 -3.63
CA GLU A 208 0.13 0.32 -4.50
C GLU A 208 -0.20 0.56 -5.98
N ASP A 209 -1.50 0.60 -6.33
CA ASP A 209 -1.95 0.88 -7.68
C ASP A 209 -1.65 2.35 -8.04
N ASP A 210 -1.84 3.28 -7.11
CA ASP A 210 -1.44 4.69 -7.26
C ASP A 210 0.06 4.82 -7.58
N ALA A 211 0.90 4.03 -6.89
CA ALA A 211 2.34 4.02 -7.14
C ALA A 211 2.71 3.40 -8.50
N LYS A 212 1.94 2.41 -9.00
CA LYS A 212 2.11 1.87 -10.36
C LYS A 212 1.77 2.93 -11.41
N VAL A 213 0.62 3.58 -11.25
CA VAL A 213 0.19 4.71 -12.09
C VAL A 213 1.20 5.84 -12.01
N GLY A 214 1.67 6.17 -10.81
CA GLY A 214 2.69 7.19 -10.58
C GLY A 214 3.97 6.93 -11.37
N ARG A 215 4.46 5.69 -11.38
CA ARG A 215 5.64 5.30 -12.19
C ARG A 215 5.36 5.35 -13.70
N LYS A 216 4.17 4.89 -14.13
CA LYS A 216 3.76 4.89 -15.54
C LYS A 216 3.73 6.31 -16.15
N TYR A 217 3.28 7.29 -15.38
CA TYR A 217 3.10 8.67 -15.81
C TYR A 217 4.17 9.64 -15.32
N GLY A 218 5.17 9.16 -14.56
CA GLY A 218 6.22 10.02 -13.98
C GLY A 218 5.68 11.03 -12.95
N LEU A 219 4.63 10.67 -12.20
CA LEU A 219 4.02 11.55 -11.21
C LEU A 219 4.91 11.69 -9.96
N PRO A 220 4.87 12.84 -9.28
CA PRO A 220 5.62 13.06 -8.04
C PRO A 220 5.14 12.17 -6.91
N LEU A 221 6.06 11.85 -5.98
CA LEU A 221 5.75 11.20 -4.73
C LEU A 221 5.56 12.27 -3.64
N VAL A 222 4.31 12.65 -3.38
CA VAL A 222 3.96 13.60 -2.32
C VAL A 222 3.57 12.83 -1.05
N GLN A 223 4.36 12.97 0.00
CA GLN A 223 4.19 12.21 1.25
C GLN A 223 4.00 13.18 2.43
N LEU A 224 2.75 13.51 2.74
CA LEU A 224 2.36 14.46 3.79
C LEU A 224 1.95 13.76 5.11
N VAL A 225 2.38 12.53 5.29
CA VAL A 225 2.25 11.76 6.54
C VAL A 225 3.63 11.21 6.90
N ASP A 226 4.04 11.35 8.14
CA ASP A 226 5.33 10.89 8.63
C ASP A 226 5.34 9.38 9.01
N GLY A 227 6.51 8.88 9.41
CA GLY A 227 6.66 7.47 9.83
C GLY A 227 5.93 7.10 11.13
N LYS A 228 5.34 8.06 11.84
CA LYS A 228 4.46 7.83 12.99
C LYS A 228 2.97 7.85 12.60
N GLY A 229 2.68 8.03 11.30
CA GLY A 229 1.33 8.19 10.79
C GLY A 229 0.73 9.56 11.11
N GLN A 230 1.56 10.56 11.40
CA GLN A 230 1.10 11.92 11.72
C GLN A 230 1.19 12.82 10.48
N MET A 231 0.20 13.68 10.33
CA MET A 231 0.23 14.70 9.28
C MET A 231 1.45 15.61 9.47
N THR A 232 2.16 15.89 8.38
CA THR A 232 3.40 16.68 8.41
C THR A 232 3.14 18.18 8.68
N PRO A 233 4.18 18.94 9.09
CA PRO A 233 4.03 20.38 9.40
C PRO A 233 3.56 21.25 8.24
N GLU A 234 3.73 20.80 6.99
CA GLU A 234 3.31 21.51 5.79
C GLU A 234 1.78 21.55 5.66
N THR A 235 1.07 20.62 6.30
CA THR A 235 -0.40 20.51 6.23
C THR A 235 -1.08 21.47 7.21
N LYS A 236 -2.40 21.64 7.09
CA LYS A 236 -3.23 22.38 8.06
C LYS A 236 -3.43 21.62 9.38
N TRP A 237 -3.06 20.33 9.46
CA TRP A 237 -3.36 19.43 10.59
C TRP A 237 -2.09 18.78 11.17
N PRO A 238 -1.03 19.52 11.46
CA PRO A 238 0.27 18.97 11.83
C PRO A 238 0.21 18.17 13.13
N GLY A 239 0.88 17.02 13.15
CA GLY A 239 1.04 16.18 14.34
C GLY A 239 -0.18 15.32 14.71
N GLY A 240 -1.33 15.52 14.07
CA GLY A 240 -2.49 14.65 14.22
C GLY A 240 -2.30 13.30 13.51
N PHE A 241 -2.85 12.22 14.07
CA PHE A 241 -2.87 10.94 13.36
C PHE A 241 -3.70 11.06 12.09
N CYS A 242 -3.19 10.56 10.97
CA CYS A 242 -3.77 10.80 9.64
C CYS A 242 -5.25 10.40 9.53
N LYS A 243 -5.65 9.26 10.10
CA LYS A 243 -7.07 8.84 10.08
C LYS A 243 -7.98 9.72 10.95
N ASP A 244 -7.45 10.34 12.00
CA ASP A 244 -8.21 11.30 12.80
C ASP A 244 -8.41 12.62 12.04
N ALA A 245 -7.48 12.96 11.13
CA ALA A 245 -7.58 14.13 10.26
C ALA A 245 -8.71 14.02 9.21
N ASP A 246 -9.27 12.84 8.93
CA ASP A 246 -10.39 12.67 8.00
C ASP A 246 -11.54 13.62 8.27
N LYS A 247 -11.93 13.79 9.55
CA LYS A 247 -13.04 14.66 9.95
C LYS A 247 -12.76 16.14 9.63
N GLU A 248 -11.54 16.57 9.92
CA GLU A 248 -11.12 17.94 9.69
C GLU A 248 -10.96 18.26 8.20
N ILE A 249 -10.49 17.29 7.42
CA ILE A 249 -10.36 17.40 5.97
C ILE A 249 -11.74 17.48 5.32
N LEU A 250 -12.67 16.60 5.71
CA LEU A 250 -14.05 16.65 5.22
C LEU A 250 -14.72 17.99 5.55
N LYS A 251 -14.51 18.51 6.76
CA LYS A 251 -15.03 19.82 7.17
C LYS A 251 -14.42 20.97 6.34
N ASP A 252 -13.10 20.97 6.14
CA ASP A 252 -12.41 21.99 5.31
C ASP A 252 -12.91 21.97 3.86
N LEU A 253 -13.12 20.79 3.29
CA LEU A 253 -13.68 20.66 1.93
C LEU A 253 -15.12 21.15 1.86
N ASP A 254 -15.95 20.87 2.86
CA ASP A 254 -17.34 21.30 2.94
C ASP A 254 -17.42 22.84 3.06
N GLU A 255 -16.66 23.45 3.97
CA GLU A 255 -16.58 24.90 4.15
C GLU A 255 -16.12 25.65 2.88
N ARG A 256 -15.29 24.99 2.04
CA ARG A 256 -14.83 25.53 0.76
C ARG A 256 -15.75 25.20 -0.42
N GLY A 257 -16.84 24.48 -0.20
CA GLY A 257 -17.76 24.02 -1.25
C GLY A 257 -17.16 22.98 -2.20
N LEU A 258 -16.10 22.29 -1.78
CA LEU A 258 -15.37 21.27 -2.56
C LEU A 258 -15.70 19.83 -2.15
N LEU A 259 -16.56 19.62 -1.17
CA LEU A 259 -17.14 18.34 -0.81
C LEU A 259 -18.48 18.17 -1.53
N PHE A 260 -18.60 17.15 -2.39
CA PHE A 260 -19.89 16.81 -2.99
C PHE A 260 -20.75 16.03 -2.01
N SER A 261 -20.18 14.96 -1.42
CA SER A 261 -20.83 14.19 -0.36
C SER A 261 -19.83 13.38 0.46
N ALA A 262 -20.26 12.93 1.65
CA ALA A 262 -19.46 12.11 2.55
C ALA A 262 -20.28 10.91 3.08
N PRO A 263 -20.62 9.95 2.21
CA PRO A 263 -21.42 8.80 2.59
C PRO A 263 -20.69 7.91 3.59
N LYS A 264 -21.45 7.23 4.46
CA LYS A 264 -20.92 6.17 5.29
C LYS A 264 -20.60 4.95 4.45
N PHE A 265 -19.40 4.43 4.60
CA PHE A 265 -18.93 3.25 3.90
C PHE A 265 -18.55 2.18 4.93
N GLU A 266 -19.08 0.98 4.75
CA GLU A 266 -18.77 -0.18 5.59
C GLU A 266 -17.87 -1.12 4.79
N HIS A 267 -16.69 -1.39 5.32
CA HIS A 267 -15.70 -2.22 4.63
C HIS A 267 -14.77 -2.93 5.61
N SER A 268 -14.12 -3.97 5.14
CA SER A 268 -13.09 -4.67 5.90
C SER A 268 -11.77 -3.90 5.82
N TYR A 269 -11.18 -3.55 6.97
CA TYR A 269 -9.97 -2.75 7.08
C TYR A 269 -8.89 -3.47 7.89
N PRO A 270 -7.61 -3.44 7.49
CA PRO A 270 -6.56 -4.13 8.20
C PRO A 270 -6.05 -3.36 9.42
N PHE A 271 -5.89 -4.06 10.53
CA PHE A 271 -5.28 -3.58 11.77
C PHE A 271 -3.99 -4.36 12.08
N CYS A 272 -3.12 -3.76 12.84
CA CYS A 272 -1.90 -4.42 13.28
C CYS A 272 -2.23 -5.56 14.26
N TRP A 273 -1.90 -6.79 13.92
CA TRP A 273 -2.13 -7.96 14.78
C TRP A 273 -1.46 -7.89 16.16
N ARG A 274 -0.40 -7.03 16.32
CA ARG A 274 0.33 -6.87 17.60
C ARG A 274 -0.25 -5.80 18.51
N CYS A 275 -0.72 -4.69 17.96
CA CYS A 275 -1.08 -3.51 18.77
C CYS A 275 -2.44 -2.91 18.42
N ASP A 276 -3.16 -3.54 17.52
CA ASP A 276 -4.52 -3.17 17.11
C ASP A 276 -4.66 -1.74 16.53
N THR A 277 -3.55 -1.17 16.06
CA THR A 277 -3.57 0.13 15.38
C THR A 277 -3.98 -0.07 13.92
N PRO A 278 -4.85 0.77 13.34
CA PRO A 278 -5.16 0.73 11.92
C PRO A 278 -3.86 0.84 11.10
N LEU A 279 -3.73 0.00 10.08
CA LEU A 279 -2.58 0.06 9.18
C LEU A 279 -2.76 1.20 8.17
N ILE A 280 -1.66 1.72 7.68
CA ILE A 280 -1.63 2.60 6.52
C ILE A 280 -0.79 1.94 5.42
N TYR A 281 -1.16 2.16 4.17
CA TYR A 281 -0.25 1.88 3.07
C TYR A 281 0.73 3.04 3.00
N TYR A 282 2.02 2.73 3.00
CA TYR A 282 3.04 3.73 3.21
C TYR A 282 4.29 3.44 2.38
N ALA A 283 4.76 4.44 1.67
CA ALA A 283 5.97 4.36 0.87
C ALA A 283 7.20 4.23 1.77
N ARG A 284 7.90 3.10 1.68
CA ARG A 284 9.12 2.86 2.46
C ARG A 284 10.22 2.22 1.65
N GLU A 285 11.41 2.65 1.96
CA GLU A 285 12.62 2.00 1.52
C GLU A 285 12.85 0.72 2.33
N SER A 286 13.13 -0.37 1.65
CA SER A 286 13.40 -1.67 2.25
C SER A 286 14.34 -2.48 1.37
N TRP A 287 14.91 -3.55 1.90
CA TRP A 287 15.66 -4.53 1.12
C TRP A 287 14.75 -5.64 0.66
N TYR A 288 14.88 -6.00 -0.62
CA TYR A 288 14.05 -6.99 -1.30
C TYR A 288 14.89 -8.06 -1.96
N ILE A 289 14.40 -9.29 -1.93
CA ILE A 289 14.86 -10.36 -2.82
C ILE A 289 13.97 -10.31 -4.06
N LYS A 290 14.59 -10.25 -5.25
CA LYS A 290 13.91 -10.10 -6.54
C LYS A 290 13.36 -11.45 -7.01
N MET A 291 12.30 -11.91 -6.34
CA MET A 291 11.64 -13.18 -6.61
C MET A 291 11.01 -13.24 -8.01
N THR A 292 10.62 -12.07 -8.53
CA THR A 292 10.03 -11.96 -9.87
C THR A 292 10.99 -12.37 -10.98
N ASP A 293 12.30 -12.18 -10.81
CA ASP A 293 13.32 -12.56 -11.80
C ASP A 293 13.51 -14.10 -11.87
N VAL A 294 13.29 -14.81 -10.78
CA VAL A 294 13.44 -16.28 -10.70
C VAL A 294 12.10 -17.01 -10.77
N LYS A 295 10.99 -16.30 -10.92
CA LYS A 295 9.63 -16.86 -10.97
C LYS A 295 9.48 -17.99 -11.98
N GLY A 296 9.99 -17.80 -13.20
CA GLY A 296 9.90 -18.81 -14.26
C GLY A 296 10.59 -20.14 -13.89
N GLU A 297 11.79 -20.04 -13.29
CA GLU A 297 12.55 -21.21 -12.84
C GLU A 297 11.84 -21.90 -11.65
N LEU A 298 11.26 -21.14 -10.73
CA LEU A 298 10.49 -21.69 -9.61
C LEU A 298 9.27 -22.47 -10.08
N ILE A 299 8.52 -21.95 -11.05
CA ILE A 299 7.36 -22.62 -11.65
C ILE A 299 7.81 -23.89 -12.38
N GLN A 300 8.90 -23.80 -13.17
CA GLN A 300 9.45 -24.97 -13.86
C GLN A 300 9.86 -26.06 -12.88
N ASN A 301 10.57 -25.73 -11.80
CA ASN A 301 10.97 -26.65 -10.76
C ASN A 301 9.76 -27.26 -10.03
N ASN A 302 8.74 -26.45 -9.71
CA ASN A 302 7.50 -26.95 -9.12
C ASN A 302 6.83 -28.04 -9.96
N ASN A 303 6.86 -27.90 -11.28
CA ASN A 303 6.28 -28.87 -12.22
C ASN A 303 7.04 -30.22 -12.25
N THR A 304 8.26 -30.29 -11.70
CA THR A 304 9.03 -31.56 -11.57
C THR A 304 8.74 -32.30 -10.27
N VAL A 305 8.08 -31.64 -9.30
CA VAL A 305 7.79 -32.26 -8.00
C VAL A 305 6.58 -33.20 -8.11
N ASN A 306 6.71 -34.38 -7.54
CA ASN A 306 5.59 -35.30 -7.42
C ASN A 306 4.72 -34.95 -6.22
N TRP A 307 3.71 -34.14 -6.45
CA TRP A 307 2.78 -33.69 -5.41
C TRP A 307 1.72 -34.73 -5.09
N LEU A 308 1.50 -34.98 -3.77
CA LEU A 308 0.43 -35.85 -3.29
C LEU A 308 -0.45 -35.10 -2.27
N PRO A 309 -1.67 -34.70 -2.63
CA PRO A 309 -2.31 -34.81 -3.95
C PRO A 309 -1.74 -33.81 -4.98
N GLU A 310 -1.86 -34.13 -6.25
CA GLU A 310 -1.37 -33.34 -7.39
C GLU A 310 -1.95 -31.90 -7.41
N SER A 311 -3.17 -31.73 -6.90
CA SER A 311 -3.86 -30.44 -6.81
C SER A 311 -3.14 -29.38 -5.96
N ILE A 312 -2.23 -29.78 -5.05
CA ILE A 312 -1.45 -28.82 -4.28
C ILE A 312 -0.46 -28.10 -5.18
N GLY A 313 0.26 -28.84 -6.03
CA GLY A 313 1.28 -28.27 -6.90
C GLY A 313 0.71 -27.41 -8.03
N LYS A 314 -0.40 -27.82 -8.63
CA LYS A 314 -1.08 -27.08 -9.71
C LYS A 314 -2.02 -25.97 -9.21
N GLY A 315 -2.60 -26.17 -8.02
CA GLY A 315 -3.50 -25.20 -7.40
C GLY A 315 -2.72 -24.27 -6.43
N ARG A 316 -3.02 -24.35 -5.14
CA ARG A 316 -2.58 -23.38 -4.13
C ARG A 316 -1.09 -22.98 -4.19
N PHE A 317 -0.18 -23.93 -4.38
CA PHE A 317 1.25 -23.64 -4.45
C PHE A 317 1.65 -23.07 -5.83
N GLY A 318 1.10 -23.63 -6.91
CA GLY A 318 1.30 -23.12 -8.27
C GLY A 318 0.78 -21.70 -8.42
N ASP A 319 -0.46 -21.44 -7.98
CA ASP A 319 -1.07 -20.11 -7.99
C ASP A 319 -0.24 -19.10 -7.18
N TRP A 320 0.30 -19.52 -6.03
CA TRP A 320 1.18 -18.67 -5.23
C TRP A 320 2.48 -18.32 -5.97
N LEU A 321 3.10 -19.28 -6.68
CA LEU A 321 4.29 -19.03 -7.51
C LEU A 321 3.97 -18.13 -8.69
N GLU A 322 2.82 -18.32 -9.34
CA GLU A 322 2.39 -17.47 -10.47
C GLU A 322 2.15 -16.03 -10.06
N ASN A 323 1.80 -15.78 -8.81
CA ASN A 323 1.55 -14.45 -8.25
C ASN A 323 2.68 -13.97 -7.32
N VAL A 324 3.86 -14.62 -7.36
CA VAL A 324 4.98 -14.26 -6.48
C VAL A 324 5.42 -12.82 -6.70
N GLN A 325 5.58 -12.10 -5.59
CA GLN A 325 6.09 -10.73 -5.54
C GLN A 325 7.50 -10.73 -4.92
N ASP A 326 8.26 -9.67 -5.17
CA ASP A 326 9.56 -9.51 -4.53
C ASP A 326 9.43 -9.48 -3.02
N TRP A 327 10.27 -10.24 -2.35
CA TRP A 327 10.18 -10.49 -0.93
C TRP A 327 10.91 -9.42 -0.10
N ALA A 328 10.17 -8.63 0.70
CA ALA A 328 10.73 -7.68 1.64
C ALA A 328 11.35 -8.40 2.84
N VAL A 329 12.67 -8.33 2.99
CA VAL A 329 13.42 -9.05 4.03
C VAL A 329 13.87 -8.18 5.19
N SER A 330 13.97 -6.86 5.05
CA SER A 330 14.40 -5.98 6.14
C SER A 330 13.26 -5.49 7.02
N ARG A 331 13.55 -5.31 8.31
CA ARG A 331 12.64 -4.76 9.31
C ARG A 331 13.40 -3.81 10.23
N ASN A 332 12.78 -2.69 10.61
CA ASN A 332 13.34 -1.76 11.60
C ASN A 332 13.07 -2.28 13.01
N ARG A 333 13.75 -3.36 13.39
CA ARG A 333 13.63 -4.01 14.69
C ARG A 333 14.97 -4.46 15.22
N TYR A 334 15.16 -4.34 16.54
CA TYR A 334 16.37 -4.80 17.22
C TYR A 334 16.39 -6.32 17.48
N TRP A 335 15.25 -7.00 17.34
CA TRP A 335 15.13 -8.44 17.50
C TRP A 335 15.06 -9.10 16.14
N GLY A 336 16.10 -9.81 15.78
CA GLY A 336 16.27 -10.51 14.52
C GLY A 336 17.72 -10.48 14.08
N THR A 337 18.03 -11.19 13.01
CA THR A 337 19.36 -11.14 12.37
C THR A 337 19.61 -9.75 11.79
N PRO A 338 20.72 -9.09 12.11
CA PRO A 338 21.09 -7.84 11.46
C PRO A 338 21.39 -8.08 9.98
N LEU A 339 21.01 -7.13 9.12
CA LEU A 339 21.30 -7.23 7.69
C LEU A 339 22.79 -7.09 7.45
N ASN A 340 23.35 -7.93 6.57
CA ASN A 340 24.78 -8.03 6.30
C ASN A 340 25.29 -7.10 5.19
N ILE A 341 24.65 -5.95 5.00
CA ILE A 341 25.00 -5.00 3.93
C ILE A 341 25.49 -3.70 4.54
N TRP A 342 26.69 -3.32 4.12
CA TRP A 342 27.31 -2.04 4.46
C TRP A 342 27.26 -1.12 3.25
N GLU A 343 26.97 0.13 3.49
CA GLU A 343 26.92 1.20 2.47
C GLU A 343 27.85 2.34 2.92
N CYS A 344 28.80 2.72 2.08
CA CYS A 344 29.66 3.87 2.35
C CYS A 344 29.03 5.17 1.83
N GLU A 345 29.54 6.32 2.29
CA GLU A 345 29.08 7.63 1.84
C GLU A 345 29.22 7.84 0.32
N CYS A 346 30.11 7.12 -0.34
CA CYS A 346 30.29 7.14 -1.79
C CYS A 346 29.23 6.30 -2.54
N GLY A 347 28.28 5.65 -1.83
CA GLY A 347 27.26 4.81 -2.42
C GLY A 347 27.69 3.37 -2.74
N HIS A 348 28.96 3.01 -2.47
CA HIS A 348 29.41 1.63 -2.63
C HIS A 348 28.78 0.73 -1.56
N ARG A 349 28.30 -0.44 -1.99
CA ARG A 349 27.66 -1.44 -1.12
C ARG A 349 28.44 -2.73 -1.09
N HIS A 350 28.52 -3.33 0.08
CA HIS A 350 29.24 -4.57 0.30
C HIS A 350 28.43 -5.51 1.20
N ALA A 351 28.26 -6.76 0.78
CA ALA A 351 27.62 -7.81 1.56
C ALA A 351 28.68 -8.75 2.15
N ILE A 352 28.60 -9.00 3.47
CA ILE A 352 29.49 -9.91 4.19
C ILE A 352 28.78 -11.23 4.42
N GLY A 353 29.43 -12.37 4.16
CA GLY A 353 28.84 -13.70 4.30
C GLY A 353 29.34 -14.48 5.50
N SER A 354 30.41 -14.04 6.15
CA SER A 354 31.04 -14.72 7.29
C SER A 354 31.93 -13.73 8.04
N ILE A 355 32.26 -14.04 9.29
CA ILE A 355 33.18 -13.30 10.14
C ILE A 355 34.62 -13.40 9.63
#